data_c58530a81c30acaf1af432269f1b0170
#
_entry.id   c58530a81c30acaf1af432269f1b0170
#
_cell.length_a   1.000
_cell.length_b   1.000
_cell.length_c   1.000
_cell.angle_alpha   90.00
_cell.angle_beta   90.00
_cell.angle_gamma   90.00
#
_symmetry.space_group_name_H-M   'P 1'
#
loop_
_entity.id
_entity.type
_entity.pdbx_description
1 polymer ?
#
loop_
_entity_poly.entity_id
_entity_poly.type
_entity_poly.pdbx_seq_one_letter_code
_entity_poly.pdbx_strand_id
1 'polypeptide(L)'
;MARVVLASALSRWLPAGASREAALDIDAADLRAVLDALFVRHPNLRGYVLDEQGVVRHHVAIFIDGQVLRDKADLGVPLAPAAEVYLMQALSGG
;
A
#
# COMPACT_ATOMS: atom_id res chain seq x y z
N MET A 1 -10.07 -7.01 10.06
CA MET A 1 -9.09 -7.10 8.98
C MET A 1 -9.08 -5.80 8.18
N ALA A 2 -7.90 -5.35 7.83
CA ALA A 2 -7.78 -4.19 6.96
C ALA A 2 -8.03 -4.60 5.51
N ARG A 3 -8.72 -3.75 4.77
CA ARG A 3 -8.92 -3.96 3.34
C ARG A 3 -7.86 -3.16 2.61
N VAL A 4 -7.00 -3.85 1.87
CA VAL A 4 -5.93 -3.22 1.10
C VAL A 4 -6.36 -3.19 -0.35
N VAL A 5 -6.40 -2.00 -0.94
CA VAL A 5 -6.79 -1.81 -2.33
C VAL A 5 -5.60 -1.29 -3.11
N LEU A 6 -5.25 -1.98 -4.19
CA LEU A 6 -4.18 -1.57 -5.08
C LEU A 6 -4.80 -0.99 -6.35
N ALA A 7 -4.47 0.25 -6.66
CA ALA A 7 -4.90 0.86 -7.90
C ALA A 7 -4.33 0.09 -9.10
N SER A 8 -4.97 0.24 -10.25
CA SER A 8 -4.62 -0.56 -11.43
C SER A 8 -3.15 -0.50 -11.82
N ALA A 9 -2.51 0.66 -11.64
CA ALA A 9 -1.08 0.80 -11.96
C ALA A 9 -0.20 -0.08 -11.09
N LEU A 10 -0.63 -0.39 -9.86
CA LEU A 10 0.12 -1.25 -8.95
C LEU A 10 -0.29 -2.71 -9.06
N SER A 11 -1.56 -2.98 -9.38
CA SER A 11 -2.05 -4.34 -9.41
C SER A 11 -1.42 -5.18 -10.51
N ARG A 12 -0.81 -4.54 -11.51
CA ARG A 12 -0.10 -5.27 -12.57
C ARG A 12 1.10 -6.07 -12.05
N TRP A 13 1.56 -5.77 -10.83
CA TRP A 13 2.64 -6.52 -10.19
C TRP A 13 2.15 -7.81 -9.54
N LEU A 14 0.84 -8.03 -9.52
CA LEU A 14 0.25 -9.24 -8.98
C LEU A 14 0.36 -10.39 -9.99
N PRO A 15 0.43 -11.65 -9.52
CA PRO A 15 0.61 -12.80 -10.41
C PRO A 15 -0.45 -12.91 -11.52
N ALA A 16 -1.66 -12.49 -11.25
CA ALA A 16 -2.75 -12.56 -12.23
C ALA A 16 -2.61 -11.55 -13.35
N GLY A 17 -1.62 -10.64 -13.28
CA GLY A 17 -1.45 -9.60 -14.28
C GLY A 17 -2.65 -8.70 -14.39
N ALA A 18 -3.37 -8.51 -13.29
CA ALA A 18 -4.57 -7.71 -13.30
C ALA A 18 -4.24 -6.28 -13.73
N SER A 19 -4.99 -5.78 -14.70
CA SER A 19 -4.81 -4.42 -15.18
C SER A 19 -5.80 -3.46 -14.56
N ARG A 20 -6.45 -3.88 -13.49
CA ARG A 20 -7.44 -3.08 -12.78
C ARG A 20 -7.26 -3.23 -11.29
N GLU A 21 -8.02 -2.43 -10.55
CA GLU A 21 -7.97 -2.38 -9.11
C GLU A 21 -8.10 -3.78 -8.49
N ALA A 22 -7.26 -4.07 -7.52
CA ALA A 22 -7.28 -5.32 -6.78
C ALA A 22 -7.44 -5.04 -5.30
N ALA A 23 -8.20 -5.87 -4.60
CA ALA A 23 -8.44 -5.75 -3.17
C ALA A 23 -8.00 -7.01 -2.44
N LEU A 24 -7.40 -6.83 -1.27
CA LEU A 24 -6.87 -7.89 -0.42
C LEU A 24 -7.28 -7.61 1.01
N ASP A 25 -7.62 -8.65 1.76
CA ASP A 25 -7.90 -8.51 3.19
C ASP A 25 -6.69 -8.98 3.98
N ILE A 26 -6.20 -8.13 4.86
CA ILE A 26 -5.01 -8.41 5.66
C ILE A 26 -5.30 -8.12 7.12
N ASP A 27 -5.03 -9.09 7.98
CA ASP A 27 -5.20 -8.94 9.43
C ASP A 27 -3.95 -8.29 10.00
N ALA A 28 -4.04 -6.99 10.27
CA ALA A 28 -2.92 -6.23 10.78
C ALA A 28 -3.42 -5.03 11.59
N ALA A 29 -2.65 -4.64 12.59
CA ALA A 29 -3.05 -3.59 13.51
C ALA A 29 -2.51 -2.21 13.12
N ASP A 30 -1.50 -2.16 12.25
CA ASP A 30 -0.93 -0.90 11.80
C ASP A 30 -0.49 -1.00 10.33
N LEU A 31 -0.13 0.15 9.77
CA LEU A 31 0.24 0.21 8.36
C LEU A 31 1.47 -0.62 8.04
N ARG A 32 2.48 -0.61 8.92
CA ARG A 32 3.70 -1.41 8.70
C ARG A 32 3.37 -2.88 8.57
N ALA A 33 2.52 -3.39 9.47
CA ALA A 33 2.15 -4.80 9.44
C ALA A 33 1.36 -5.14 8.17
N VAL A 34 0.51 -4.24 7.71
CA VAL A 34 -0.21 -4.39 6.45
C VAL A 34 0.76 -4.51 5.29
N LEU A 35 1.71 -3.59 5.22
CA LEU A 35 2.68 -3.59 4.12
C LEU A 35 3.59 -4.80 4.16
N ASP A 36 4.04 -5.20 5.36
CA ASP A 36 4.88 -6.39 5.50
C ASP A 36 4.14 -7.63 5.00
N ALA A 37 2.87 -7.79 5.37
CA ALA A 37 2.07 -8.93 4.92
C ALA A 37 1.83 -8.89 3.41
N LEU A 38 1.60 -7.70 2.87
CA LEU A 38 1.42 -7.52 1.43
C LEU A 38 2.68 -7.95 0.67
N PHE A 39 3.85 -7.54 1.16
CA PHE A 39 5.12 -7.82 0.49
C PHE A 39 5.57 -9.27 0.63
N VAL A 40 5.11 -9.97 1.68
CA VAL A 40 5.32 -11.42 1.76
C VAL A 40 4.56 -12.12 0.64
N ARG A 41 3.34 -11.67 0.37
CA ARG A 41 2.52 -12.26 -0.69
C ARG A 41 2.99 -11.84 -2.09
N HIS A 42 3.48 -10.62 -2.22
CA HIS A 42 3.88 -10.03 -3.50
C HIS A 42 5.21 -9.30 -3.35
N PRO A 43 6.33 -10.03 -3.29
CA PRO A 43 7.64 -9.43 -3.02
C PRO A 43 8.03 -8.33 -4.00
N ASN A 44 7.56 -8.42 -5.25
CA ASN A 44 7.89 -7.42 -6.26
C ASN A 44 7.34 -6.02 -5.94
N LEU A 45 6.28 -5.96 -5.13
CA LEU A 45 5.71 -4.67 -4.77
C LEU A 45 6.59 -3.88 -3.81
N ARG A 46 7.39 -4.56 -2.99
CA ARG A 46 8.16 -3.87 -1.97
C ARG A 46 9.07 -2.80 -2.55
N GLY A 47 9.87 -3.15 -3.55
CA GLY A 47 10.79 -2.20 -4.15
C GLY A 47 10.10 -1.10 -4.95
N TYR A 48 8.86 -1.33 -5.35
CA TYR A 48 8.07 -0.31 -6.04
C TYR A 48 7.45 0.68 -5.06
N VAL A 49 7.01 0.20 -3.89
CA VAL A 49 6.31 1.04 -2.90
C VAL A 49 7.27 1.72 -1.94
N LEU A 50 8.30 1.00 -1.48
CA LEU A 50 9.25 1.50 -0.50
C LEU A 50 10.65 1.61 -1.11
N ASP A 51 11.40 2.61 -0.63
CA ASP A 51 12.81 2.72 -0.99
C ASP A 51 13.66 1.83 -0.09
N GLU A 52 14.98 1.92 -0.23
CA GLU A 52 15.92 1.09 0.53
C GLU A 52 15.88 1.34 2.03
N GLN A 53 15.39 2.49 2.43
CA GLN A 53 15.30 2.88 3.83
C GLN A 53 13.93 2.59 4.43
N GLY A 54 13.03 2.01 3.64
CA GLY A 54 11.69 1.69 4.12
C GLY A 54 10.74 2.88 4.11
N VAL A 55 11.08 3.93 3.38
CA VAL A 55 10.23 5.11 3.22
C VAL A 55 9.39 4.94 1.95
N VAL A 56 8.11 5.32 2.03
CA VAL A 56 7.23 5.25 0.85
C VAL A 56 7.76 6.20 -0.22
N ARG A 57 7.93 5.66 -1.43
CA ARG A 57 8.47 6.44 -2.54
C ARG A 57 7.55 7.60 -2.90
N HIS A 58 8.14 8.69 -3.41
CA HIS A 58 7.37 9.91 -3.70
C HIS A 58 6.30 9.69 -4.78
N HIS A 59 6.49 8.71 -5.67
CA HIS A 59 5.52 8.44 -6.73
C HIS A 59 4.38 7.51 -6.28
N VAL A 60 4.38 7.12 -5.00
CA VAL A 60 3.32 6.29 -4.42
C VAL A 60 2.56 7.10 -3.39
N ALA A 61 1.25 7.04 -3.42
CA ALA A 61 0.41 7.63 -2.40
C ALA A 61 -0.35 6.54 -1.67
N ILE A 62 -0.41 6.65 -0.34
CA ILE A 62 -1.15 5.72 0.50
C ILE A 62 -2.25 6.52 1.20
N PHE A 63 -3.48 6.05 1.09
CA PHE A 63 -4.62 6.63 1.76
C PHE A 63 -5.16 5.65 2.79
N ILE A 64 -5.43 6.14 3.98
CA ILE A 64 -6.04 5.35 5.05
C ILE A 64 -7.39 5.94 5.34
N ASP A 65 -8.45 5.18 5.07
CA ASP A 65 -9.84 5.64 5.21
C ASP A 65 -10.07 6.98 4.52
N GLY A 66 -9.48 7.12 3.33
CA GLY A 66 -9.63 8.31 2.51
C GLY A 66 -8.69 9.46 2.84
N GLN A 67 -7.84 9.31 3.84
CA GLN A 67 -6.88 10.35 4.23
C GLN A 67 -5.48 9.98 3.80
N VAL A 68 -4.81 10.87 3.09
CA VAL A 68 -3.47 10.61 2.59
C VAL A 68 -2.46 10.51 3.73
N LEU A 69 -1.56 9.53 3.63
CA LEU A 69 -0.42 9.41 4.53
C LEU A 69 0.56 10.53 4.21
N ARG A 70 0.73 11.47 5.12
CA ARG A 70 1.58 12.64 4.91
C ARG A 70 3.04 12.36 5.22
N ASP A 71 3.29 11.68 6.34
CA ASP A 71 4.66 11.31 6.69
C ASP A 71 4.98 9.92 6.16
N LYS A 72 5.61 9.89 5.00
CA LYS A 72 5.91 8.64 4.31
C LYS A 72 6.97 7.79 5.01
N ALA A 73 7.64 8.34 6.00
CA ALA A 73 8.59 7.60 6.82
C ALA A 73 7.92 6.97 8.04
N ASP A 74 6.72 7.41 8.40
CA ASP A 74 6.00 6.89 9.56
C ASP A 74 5.01 5.82 9.15
N LEU A 75 5.43 4.57 9.19
CA LEU A 75 4.57 3.44 8.88
C LEU A 75 3.93 2.83 10.12
N GLY A 76 4.16 3.43 11.29
CA GLY A 76 3.57 2.95 12.55
C GLY A 76 2.16 3.43 12.79
N VAL A 77 1.48 3.96 11.77
CA VAL A 77 0.12 4.48 11.92
C VAL A 77 -0.84 3.34 12.27
N PRO A 78 -1.56 3.45 13.40
CA PRO A 78 -2.50 2.40 13.79
C PRO A 78 -3.72 2.38 12.86
N LEU A 79 -4.27 1.20 12.67
CA LEU A 79 -5.42 0.99 11.80
C LEU A 79 -6.60 0.48 12.61
N ALA A 80 -7.79 1.02 12.35
CA ALA A 80 -9.02 0.46 12.89
C ALA A 80 -9.25 -0.93 12.31
N PRO A 81 -10.02 -1.80 12.99
CA PRO A 81 -10.22 -3.18 12.54
C PRO A 81 -10.74 -3.32 11.11
N ALA A 82 -11.52 -2.37 10.63
CA ALA A 82 -12.08 -2.41 9.28
C ALA A 82 -11.51 -1.30 8.39
N ALA A 83 -10.30 -0.83 8.69
CA ALA A 83 -9.70 0.26 7.92
C ALA A 83 -9.47 -0.14 6.47
N GLU A 84 -9.60 0.83 5.58
CA GLU A 84 -9.24 0.66 4.18
C GLU A 84 -7.91 1.35 3.92
N VAL A 85 -6.98 0.62 3.33
CA VAL A 85 -5.68 1.15 2.93
C VAL A 85 -5.63 1.11 1.40
N TYR A 86 -5.54 2.27 0.79
CA TYR A 86 -5.53 2.41 -0.66
C TYR A 86 -4.15 2.84 -1.12
N LEU A 87 -3.52 2.04 -1.97
CA LEU A 87 -2.23 2.36 -2.56
C LEU A 87 -2.42 2.71 -4.02
N MET A 88 -1.88 3.84 -4.43
CA MET A 88 -1.96 4.26 -5.81
C MET A 88 -0.65 4.91 -6.24
N GLN A 89 -0.45 4.96 -7.55
CA GLN A 89 0.66 5.71 -8.11
C GLN A 89 0.26 7.18 -8.14
N ALA A 90 1.04 8.01 -7.47
CA ALA A 90 0.81 9.44 -7.48
C ALA A 90 1.09 9.98 -8.90
N LEU A 91 0.28 10.92 -9.33
CA LEU A 91 0.52 11.57 -10.60
C LEU A 91 1.79 12.40 -10.53
N SER A 92 2.51 12.43 -11.63
CA SER A 92 3.80 13.10 -11.69
C SER A 92 3.69 14.57 -11.36
N GLY A 93 4.73 15.09 -10.78
CA GLY A 93 4.80 16.49 -10.43
C GLY A 93 4.04 16.84 -9.17
N GLY A 94 3.34 15.85 -8.65
CA GLY A 94 2.65 16.04 -7.39
C GLY A 94 3.63 16.09 -6.28
#